data_f1c30a3d95ed21a5683ba41ceb244dc7
#
_entry.id   f1c30a3d95ed21a5683ba41ceb244dc7
#
_cell.length_a   1.000
_cell.length_b   1.000
_cell.length_c   1.000
_cell.angle_alpha   90.00
_cell.angle_beta   90.00
_cell.angle_gamma   90.00
#
_symmetry.space_group_name_H-M   'P 1'
#
loop_
_entity.id
_entity.type
_entity.pdbx_description
1 polymer ?
#
loop_
_entity_poly.entity_id
_entity_poly.type
_entity_poly.pdbx_seq_one_letter_code
_entity_poly.pdbx_strand_id
1 'polypeptide(L)'
;MTYKLLVQTDDSTQEIINVEETGSYYDETKILWDEREDGELPDVKLGAMKRIGNNLIVDNVELESINTKQLRDKKSQSLKLIDESSDELITAAIGRRDTEYLQAEKQAQEFIAAGYKGVTHPYVSSWAIAKNETDEWAADNIIETATAWREVQSDLRAKRLMHKENVRNSLTIKEIDTVMGSWQMYINALKQSVESN
;
A
#
# COMPACT_ATOMS: atom_id res chain seq x y z
N MET A 1 23.59 31.92 2.63
CA MET A 1 22.73 32.18 3.81
C MET A 1 23.18 31.20 4.87
N THR A 2 23.54 31.69 6.04
CA THR A 2 23.98 30.85 7.16
C THR A 2 22.72 30.40 7.87
N TYR A 3 22.40 29.10 7.82
CA TYR A 3 21.29 28.55 8.57
C TYR A 3 21.77 28.36 10.02
N LYS A 4 21.06 28.95 10.96
CA LYS A 4 21.24 28.70 12.37
C LYS A 4 20.10 27.80 12.81
N LEU A 5 20.39 26.60 13.25
CA LEU A 5 19.42 25.68 13.79
C LEU A 5 19.38 25.78 15.31
N LEU A 6 18.20 25.93 15.85
CA LEU A 6 17.96 25.97 17.28
C LEU A 6 17.61 24.58 17.75
N VAL A 7 18.42 24.05 18.66
CA VAL A 7 18.24 22.68 19.19
C VAL A 7 17.72 22.78 20.61
N GLN A 8 16.50 22.32 20.83
CA GLN A 8 15.92 22.24 22.19
C GLN A 8 16.29 20.91 22.82
N THR A 9 16.78 20.93 24.06
CA THR A 9 17.13 19.76 24.84
C THR A 9 16.12 19.52 25.95
N ASP A 10 15.86 18.26 26.27
CA ASP A 10 15.23 17.89 27.53
C ASP A 10 16.25 18.08 28.65
N ASP A 11 15.87 18.85 29.69
CA ASP A 11 16.79 19.20 30.80
C ASP A 11 17.17 17.99 31.68
N SER A 12 16.38 16.94 31.69
CA SER A 12 16.59 15.74 32.51
C SER A 12 17.45 14.69 31.82
N THR A 13 17.24 14.49 30.50
CA THR A 13 17.92 13.45 29.71
C THR A 13 19.04 13.98 28.83
N GLN A 14 19.08 15.28 28.61
CA GLN A 14 19.96 15.94 27.64
C GLN A 14 19.71 15.48 26.20
N GLU A 15 18.57 14.86 25.94
CA GLU A 15 18.15 14.47 24.61
C GLU A 15 17.64 15.66 23.80
N ILE A 16 17.91 15.65 22.52
CA ILE A 16 17.41 16.67 21.61
C ILE A 16 16.03 16.27 21.13
N ILE A 17 15.03 17.05 21.53
CA ILE A 17 13.62 16.79 21.27
C ILE A 17 13.06 17.64 20.13
N ASN A 18 13.75 18.72 19.75
CA ASN A 18 13.30 19.57 18.66
C ASN A 18 14.48 20.26 17.98
N VAL A 19 14.40 20.44 16.65
CA VAL A 19 15.33 21.20 15.81
C VAL A 19 14.53 22.19 14.98
N GLU A 20 14.75 23.49 15.18
CA GLU A 20 14.03 24.55 14.49
C GLU A 20 15.01 25.44 13.69
N GLU A 21 14.58 25.88 12.51
CA GLU A 21 15.29 26.94 11.79
C GLU A 21 15.16 28.26 12.55
N THR A 22 16.27 28.96 12.76
CA THR A 22 16.26 30.13 13.61
C THR A 22 15.62 31.35 12.99
N GLY A 23 14.60 31.85 13.67
CA GLY A 23 14.40 33.28 13.85
C GLY A 23 15.30 33.85 14.98
N SER A 24 15.11 35.07 15.35
CA SER A 24 15.95 35.88 16.22
C SER A 24 15.85 35.58 17.74
N TYR A 25 15.40 34.42 18.17
CA TYR A 25 15.17 34.11 19.59
C TYR A 25 16.16 33.06 20.14
N TYR A 26 16.97 33.49 21.12
CA TYR A 26 17.90 32.63 21.85
C TYR A 26 17.36 32.35 23.26
N ASP A 27 17.41 31.10 23.67
CA ASP A 27 16.98 30.62 24.99
C ASP A 27 18.10 29.71 25.53
N GLU A 28 18.37 29.77 26.83
CA GLU A 28 19.45 29.01 27.49
C GLU A 28 19.28 27.49 27.39
N THR A 29 18.05 27.02 27.09
CA THR A 29 17.74 25.60 26.87
C THR A 29 18.08 25.13 25.46
N LYS A 30 18.55 26.03 24.59
CA LYS A 30 18.75 25.76 23.16
C LYS A 30 20.22 25.88 22.80
N ILE A 31 20.69 24.99 21.94
CA ILE A 31 22.00 25.09 21.29
C ILE A 31 21.83 25.78 19.95
N LEU A 32 22.67 26.80 19.72
CA LEU A 32 22.79 27.40 18.43
C LEU A 32 23.80 26.61 17.59
N TRP A 33 23.33 26.03 16.48
CA TRP A 33 24.18 25.41 15.48
C TRP A 33 24.47 26.42 14.38
N ASP A 34 25.74 26.70 14.12
CA ASP A 34 26.18 27.55 13.00
C ASP A 34 26.99 26.70 12.03
N GLU A 35 26.43 26.44 10.83
CA GLU A 35 27.07 25.62 9.79
C GLU A 35 28.48 26.09 9.40
N ARG A 36 28.83 27.36 9.62
CA ARG A 36 30.17 27.90 9.35
C ARG A 36 31.20 27.48 10.41
N GLU A 37 30.77 27.33 11.65
CA GLU A 37 31.63 27.00 12.78
C GLU A 37 31.56 25.52 13.15
N ASP A 38 30.34 24.91 13.04
CA ASP A 38 30.04 23.57 13.51
C ASP A 38 29.96 22.54 12.38
N GLY A 39 29.97 23.00 11.12
CA GLY A 39 29.81 22.14 9.94
C GLY A 39 28.37 21.81 9.59
N GLU A 40 28.19 20.99 8.58
CA GLU A 40 26.85 20.54 8.14
C GLU A 40 26.16 19.75 9.25
N LEU A 41 24.89 20.11 9.54
CA LEU A 41 24.12 19.40 10.55
C LEU A 41 23.95 17.93 10.10
N PRO A 42 24.35 16.95 10.93
CA PRO A 42 24.16 15.56 10.59
C PRO A 42 22.68 15.25 10.34
N ASP A 43 22.37 14.45 9.31
CA ASP A 43 21.02 13.93 9.06
C ASP A 43 20.64 12.90 10.13
N VAL A 44 20.43 13.38 11.34
CA VAL A 44 20.16 12.56 12.52
C VAL A 44 18.73 12.77 12.98
N LYS A 45 18.08 11.68 13.29
CA LYS A 45 16.72 11.73 13.80
C LYS A 45 16.68 12.20 15.24
N LEU A 46 15.68 13.02 15.55
CA LEU A 46 15.37 13.43 16.91
C LEU A 46 15.25 12.21 17.83
N GLY A 47 15.78 12.32 19.04
CA GLY A 47 15.86 11.23 20.01
C GLY A 47 17.21 10.49 20.01
N ALA A 48 17.95 10.50 18.90
CA ALA A 48 19.30 9.92 18.82
C ALA A 48 20.42 10.92 19.05
N MET A 49 20.10 12.18 19.32
CA MET A 49 21.09 13.24 19.57
C MET A 49 21.08 13.62 21.04
N LYS A 50 22.27 13.73 21.64
CA LYS A 50 22.45 14.15 23.03
C LYS A 50 23.39 15.34 23.09
N ARG A 51 23.14 16.25 24.03
CA ARG A 51 24.02 17.36 24.37
C ARG A 51 24.98 16.94 25.47
N ILE A 52 26.29 17.11 25.26
CA ILE A 52 27.28 16.99 26.33
C ILE A 52 28.10 18.27 26.37
N GLY A 53 27.79 19.17 27.28
CA GLY A 53 28.35 20.52 27.31
C GLY A 53 27.87 21.33 26.10
N ASN A 54 28.80 21.83 25.29
CA ASN A 54 28.50 22.54 24.04
C ASN A 54 28.56 21.65 22.79
N ASN A 55 28.76 20.35 22.94
CA ASN A 55 28.88 19.43 21.83
C ASN A 55 27.60 18.63 21.61
N LEU A 56 27.23 18.47 20.34
CA LEU A 56 26.22 17.53 19.90
C LEU A 56 26.86 16.15 19.69
N ILE A 57 26.34 15.16 20.34
CA ILE A 57 26.80 13.77 20.17
C ILE A 57 25.65 12.93 19.66
N VAL A 58 25.92 12.15 18.63
CA VAL A 58 24.97 11.17 18.10
C VAL A 58 25.10 9.86 18.90
N ASP A 59 24.01 9.43 19.50
CA ASP A 59 23.89 8.08 20.06
C ASP A 59 23.58 7.11 18.94
N ASN A 60 24.60 6.46 18.41
CA ASN A 60 24.44 5.53 17.30
C ASN A 60 23.57 4.32 17.62
N VAL A 61 23.52 3.89 18.89
CA VAL A 61 22.67 2.76 19.31
C VAL A 61 21.21 3.17 19.25
N GLU A 62 20.89 4.38 19.75
CA GLU A 62 19.53 4.90 19.69
C GLU A 62 19.11 5.21 18.24
N LEU A 63 20.01 5.76 17.44
CA LEU A 63 19.77 6.00 16.00
C LEU A 63 19.43 4.71 15.27
N GLU A 64 20.17 3.63 15.51
CA GLU A 64 19.91 2.33 14.91
C GLU A 64 18.57 1.74 15.38
N SER A 65 18.24 1.90 16.66
CA SER A 65 16.95 1.52 17.23
C SER A 65 15.79 2.23 16.56
N ILE A 66 15.87 3.56 16.41
CA ILE A 66 14.87 4.40 15.75
C ILE A 66 14.73 3.99 14.29
N ASN A 67 15.82 3.80 13.55
CA ASN A 67 15.81 3.40 12.15
C ASN A 67 15.15 2.01 11.95
N THR A 68 15.51 1.07 12.81
CA THR A 68 14.95 -0.28 12.79
C THR A 68 13.45 -0.26 13.05
N LYS A 69 13.00 0.51 14.04
CA LYS A 69 11.59 0.70 14.36
C LYS A 69 10.83 1.30 13.16
N GLN A 70 11.34 2.38 12.59
CA GLN A 70 10.71 3.05 11.44
C GLN A 70 10.60 2.13 10.23
N LEU A 71 11.64 1.36 9.93
CA LEU A 71 11.63 0.38 8.84
C LEU A 71 10.57 -0.69 9.07
N ARG A 72 10.49 -1.24 10.29
CA ARG A 72 9.48 -2.24 10.67
C ARG A 72 8.06 -1.69 10.55
N ASP A 73 7.82 -0.48 11.09
CA ASP A 73 6.51 0.16 11.07
C ASP A 73 6.08 0.48 9.63
N LYS A 74 7.01 0.97 8.79
CA LYS A 74 6.78 1.20 7.36
C LYS A 74 6.44 -0.11 6.62
N LYS A 75 7.17 -1.21 6.87
CA LYS A 75 6.84 -2.53 6.31
C LYS A 75 5.43 -2.97 6.69
N SER A 76 5.09 -2.90 7.97
CA SER A 76 3.77 -3.29 8.47
C SER A 76 2.65 -2.50 7.80
N GLN A 77 2.79 -1.18 7.74
CA GLN A 77 1.84 -0.30 7.07
C GLN A 77 1.71 -0.61 5.57
N SER A 78 2.82 -0.81 4.87
CA SER A 78 2.82 -1.12 3.44
C SER A 78 2.16 -2.46 3.13
N LEU A 79 2.43 -3.50 3.93
CA LEU A 79 1.77 -4.81 3.79
C LEU A 79 0.25 -4.73 3.96
N LYS A 80 -0.21 -3.93 4.91
CA LYS A 80 -1.62 -3.66 5.15
C LYS A 80 -2.27 -2.94 3.96
N LEU A 81 -1.64 -1.88 3.44
CA LEU A 81 -2.13 -1.12 2.28
C LEU A 81 -2.24 -1.97 1.01
N ILE A 82 -1.30 -2.91 0.79
CA ILE A 82 -1.37 -3.86 -0.33
C ILE A 82 -2.60 -4.75 -0.21
N ASP A 83 -2.89 -5.29 0.97
CA ASP A 83 -4.08 -6.13 1.18
C ASP A 83 -5.37 -5.31 1.05
N GLU A 84 -5.47 -4.16 1.72
CA GLU A 84 -6.65 -3.29 1.69
C GLU A 84 -7.01 -2.85 0.26
N SER A 85 -6.03 -2.39 -0.52
CA SER A 85 -6.28 -1.97 -1.90
C SER A 85 -6.70 -3.12 -2.84
N SER A 86 -6.22 -4.35 -2.56
CA SER A 86 -6.67 -5.56 -3.26
C SER A 86 -8.13 -5.89 -2.94
N ASP A 87 -8.49 -5.84 -1.65
CA ASP A 87 -9.83 -6.16 -1.18
C ASP A 87 -10.85 -5.11 -1.64
N GLU A 88 -10.46 -3.82 -1.65
CA GLU A 88 -11.27 -2.74 -2.22
C GLU A 88 -11.59 -2.96 -3.70
N LEU A 89 -10.58 -3.33 -4.49
CA LEU A 89 -10.76 -3.60 -5.92
C LEU A 89 -11.71 -4.78 -6.16
N ILE A 90 -11.52 -5.89 -5.45
CA ILE A 90 -12.42 -7.05 -5.54
C ILE A 90 -13.83 -6.66 -5.14
N THR A 91 -13.98 -5.94 -4.03
CA THR A 91 -15.29 -5.48 -3.55
C THR A 91 -15.97 -4.54 -4.53
N ALA A 92 -15.23 -3.64 -5.16
CA ALA A 92 -15.76 -2.73 -6.18
C ALA A 92 -16.24 -3.50 -7.43
N ALA A 93 -15.51 -4.55 -7.86
CA ALA A 93 -15.82 -5.31 -9.06
C ALA A 93 -17.05 -6.22 -8.91
N ILE A 94 -17.15 -6.97 -7.81
CA ILE A 94 -18.20 -7.98 -7.64
C ILE A 94 -19.19 -7.70 -6.50
N GLY A 95 -18.86 -6.75 -5.62
CA GLY A 95 -19.67 -6.44 -4.45
C GLY A 95 -19.78 -7.66 -3.51
N ARG A 96 -21.00 -7.94 -3.04
CA ARG A 96 -21.31 -9.09 -2.18
C ARG A 96 -22.03 -10.22 -2.95
N ARG A 97 -21.80 -10.31 -4.29
CA ARG A 97 -22.51 -11.22 -5.19
C ARG A 97 -21.70 -12.42 -5.64
N ASP A 98 -20.59 -12.72 -4.99
CA ASP A 98 -19.70 -13.85 -5.31
C ASP A 98 -20.43 -15.17 -5.38
N THR A 99 -21.32 -15.44 -4.42
CA THR A 99 -22.12 -16.67 -4.42
C THR A 99 -23.11 -16.72 -5.60
N GLU A 100 -23.70 -15.59 -5.97
CA GLU A 100 -24.58 -15.47 -7.14
C GLU A 100 -23.82 -15.74 -8.44
N TYR A 101 -22.65 -15.16 -8.62
CA TYR A 101 -21.82 -15.37 -9.80
C TYR A 101 -21.32 -16.82 -9.91
N LEU A 102 -20.90 -17.43 -8.80
CA LEU A 102 -20.52 -18.85 -8.79
C LEU A 102 -21.69 -19.76 -9.16
N GLN A 103 -22.91 -19.45 -8.71
CA GLN A 103 -24.10 -20.21 -9.05
C GLN A 103 -24.49 -20.05 -10.52
N ALA A 104 -24.39 -18.82 -11.05
CA ALA A 104 -24.63 -18.54 -12.45
C ALA A 104 -23.64 -19.31 -13.36
N GLU A 105 -22.36 -19.27 -13.01
CA GLU A 105 -21.31 -20.01 -13.74
C GLU A 105 -21.58 -21.52 -13.74
N LYS A 106 -21.92 -22.10 -12.58
CA LYS A 106 -22.22 -23.51 -12.47
C LYS A 106 -23.40 -23.91 -13.36
N GLN A 107 -24.50 -23.14 -13.35
CA GLN A 107 -25.68 -23.39 -14.17
C GLN A 107 -25.39 -23.25 -15.67
N ALA A 108 -24.56 -22.27 -16.06
CA ALA A 108 -24.11 -22.12 -17.44
C ALA A 108 -23.27 -23.32 -17.89
N GLN A 109 -22.35 -23.81 -17.08
CA GLN A 109 -21.56 -25.02 -17.35
C GLN A 109 -22.44 -26.26 -17.53
N GLU A 110 -23.46 -26.47 -16.67
CA GLU A 110 -24.39 -27.57 -16.78
C GLU A 110 -25.21 -27.53 -18.07
N PHE A 111 -25.67 -26.34 -18.48
CA PHE A 111 -26.43 -26.14 -19.72
C PHE A 111 -25.58 -26.38 -20.96
N ILE A 112 -24.35 -25.87 -21.00
CA ILE A 112 -23.38 -26.10 -22.08
C ILE A 112 -23.04 -27.60 -22.18
N ALA A 113 -22.78 -28.26 -21.03
CA ALA A 113 -22.46 -29.69 -21.00
C ALA A 113 -23.62 -30.57 -21.50
N ALA A 114 -24.86 -30.12 -21.35
CA ALA A 114 -26.06 -30.78 -21.92
C ALA A 114 -26.22 -30.48 -23.45
N GLY A 115 -25.28 -29.78 -24.09
CA GLY A 115 -25.37 -29.40 -25.49
C GLY A 115 -26.49 -28.41 -25.76
N TYR A 116 -26.72 -27.50 -24.82
CA TYR A 116 -27.77 -26.47 -24.82
C TYR A 116 -29.18 -27.06 -24.96
N LYS A 117 -29.39 -28.27 -24.38
CA LYS A 117 -30.67 -28.99 -24.48
C LYS A 117 -31.28 -29.13 -23.09
N GLY A 118 -32.63 -29.13 -23.09
CA GLY A 118 -33.40 -29.31 -21.86
C GLY A 118 -33.91 -27.99 -21.30
N VAL A 119 -34.23 -28.01 -19.99
CA VAL A 119 -34.75 -26.82 -19.30
C VAL A 119 -33.58 -25.94 -18.91
N THR A 120 -33.62 -24.70 -19.34
CA THR A 120 -32.61 -23.69 -18.97
C THR A 120 -32.75 -23.34 -17.48
N HIS A 121 -31.63 -23.27 -16.81
CA HIS A 121 -31.57 -22.89 -15.40
C HIS A 121 -31.86 -21.39 -15.18
N PRO A 122 -32.45 -21.01 -14.02
CA PRO A 122 -32.94 -19.65 -13.77
C PRO A 122 -31.88 -18.53 -13.94
N TYR A 123 -30.63 -18.76 -13.57
CA TYR A 123 -29.57 -17.73 -13.71
C TYR A 123 -29.21 -17.47 -15.17
N VAL A 124 -29.23 -18.52 -16.01
CA VAL A 124 -28.98 -18.41 -17.44
C VAL A 124 -30.16 -17.71 -18.13
N SER A 125 -31.40 -18.23 -17.92
CA SER A 125 -32.60 -17.67 -18.57
C SER A 125 -32.89 -16.22 -18.15
N SER A 126 -32.68 -15.86 -16.88
CA SER A 126 -32.86 -14.48 -16.45
C SER A 126 -31.86 -13.51 -17.09
N TRP A 127 -30.62 -13.96 -17.35
CA TRP A 127 -29.64 -13.19 -18.07
C TRP A 127 -29.96 -13.03 -19.55
N ALA A 128 -30.38 -14.11 -20.20
CA ALA A 128 -30.88 -14.10 -21.57
C ALA A 128 -32.01 -13.09 -21.76
N ILE A 129 -33.03 -13.13 -20.88
CA ILE A 129 -34.15 -12.19 -20.90
C ILE A 129 -33.67 -10.74 -20.68
N ALA A 130 -32.78 -10.50 -19.71
CA ALA A 130 -32.28 -9.17 -19.39
C ALA A 130 -31.50 -8.55 -20.55
N LYS A 131 -30.84 -9.36 -21.35
CA LYS A 131 -30.04 -8.93 -22.52
C LYS A 131 -30.80 -9.00 -23.85
N ASN A 132 -32.00 -9.57 -23.86
CA ASN A 132 -32.79 -9.87 -25.06
C ASN A 132 -32.03 -10.75 -26.05
N GLU A 133 -31.40 -11.82 -25.51
CA GLU A 133 -30.57 -12.78 -26.24
C GLU A 133 -31.07 -14.21 -26.00
N THR A 134 -30.43 -15.19 -26.64
CA THR A 134 -30.76 -16.61 -26.44
C THR A 134 -30.15 -17.16 -25.16
N ASP A 135 -30.68 -18.29 -24.66
CA ASP A 135 -30.15 -19.00 -23.50
C ASP A 135 -28.72 -19.52 -23.76
N GLU A 136 -28.41 -19.95 -24.99
CA GLU A 136 -27.08 -20.37 -25.43
C GLU A 136 -26.09 -19.20 -25.30
N TRP A 137 -26.46 -18.04 -25.87
CA TRP A 137 -25.63 -16.83 -25.78
C TRP A 137 -25.40 -16.45 -24.31
N ALA A 138 -26.43 -16.50 -23.48
CA ALA A 138 -26.32 -16.14 -22.06
C ALA A 138 -25.39 -17.08 -21.31
N ALA A 139 -25.45 -18.38 -21.57
CA ALA A 139 -24.55 -19.36 -20.96
C ALA A 139 -23.09 -19.10 -21.35
N ASP A 140 -22.83 -18.91 -22.66
CA ASP A 140 -21.48 -18.63 -23.15
C ASP A 140 -20.93 -17.33 -22.59
N ASN A 141 -21.73 -16.26 -22.54
CA ASN A 141 -21.35 -14.95 -21.98
C ASN A 141 -21.05 -15.03 -20.47
N ILE A 142 -21.82 -15.80 -19.71
CA ILE A 142 -21.54 -16.04 -18.27
C ILE A 142 -20.18 -16.71 -18.12
N ILE A 143 -19.87 -17.74 -18.91
CA ILE A 143 -18.59 -18.46 -18.83
C ILE A 143 -17.41 -17.58 -19.27
N GLU A 144 -17.57 -16.80 -20.34
CA GLU A 144 -16.55 -15.86 -20.80
C GLU A 144 -16.23 -14.83 -19.69
N THR A 145 -17.26 -14.20 -19.13
CA THR A 145 -17.13 -13.22 -18.04
C THR A 145 -16.47 -13.84 -16.80
N ALA A 146 -16.90 -15.05 -16.39
CA ALA A 146 -16.32 -15.74 -15.25
C ALA A 146 -14.85 -16.11 -15.47
N THR A 147 -14.50 -16.47 -16.72
CA THR A 147 -13.11 -16.81 -17.08
C THR A 147 -12.23 -15.58 -17.06
N ALA A 148 -12.65 -14.48 -17.67
CA ALA A 148 -11.93 -13.21 -17.65
C ALA A 148 -11.72 -12.72 -16.19
N TRP A 149 -12.73 -12.84 -15.34
CA TRP A 149 -12.62 -12.47 -13.94
C TRP A 149 -11.62 -13.33 -13.17
N ARG A 150 -11.58 -14.64 -13.40
CA ARG A 150 -10.57 -15.52 -12.77
C ARG A 150 -9.14 -15.18 -13.18
N GLU A 151 -8.93 -14.78 -14.42
CA GLU A 151 -7.62 -14.32 -14.89
C GLU A 151 -7.20 -13.06 -14.15
N VAL A 152 -8.08 -12.07 -14.00
CA VAL A 152 -7.84 -10.85 -13.21
C VAL A 152 -7.51 -11.18 -11.76
N GLN A 153 -8.30 -12.05 -11.13
CA GLN A 153 -8.04 -12.47 -9.73
C GLN A 153 -6.69 -13.20 -9.58
N SER A 154 -6.34 -14.05 -10.54
CA SER A 154 -5.07 -14.79 -10.53
C SER A 154 -3.87 -13.84 -10.64
N ASP A 155 -3.93 -12.87 -11.56
CA ASP A 155 -2.89 -11.86 -11.73
C ASP A 155 -2.78 -10.96 -10.49
N LEU A 156 -3.90 -10.44 -9.99
CA LEU A 156 -3.95 -9.64 -8.76
C LEU A 156 -3.31 -10.39 -7.58
N ARG A 157 -3.65 -11.68 -7.40
CA ARG A 157 -3.05 -12.51 -6.36
C ARG A 157 -1.54 -12.64 -6.54
N ALA A 158 -1.07 -12.91 -7.75
CA ALA A 158 0.35 -13.06 -8.04
C ALA A 158 1.12 -11.76 -7.75
N LYS A 159 0.62 -10.62 -8.22
CA LYS A 159 1.19 -9.29 -7.97
C LYS A 159 1.18 -8.92 -6.50
N ARG A 160 0.07 -9.16 -5.79
CA ARG A 160 -0.04 -8.93 -4.34
C ARG A 160 1.02 -9.70 -3.57
N LEU A 161 1.17 -10.99 -3.83
CA LEU A 161 2.16 -11.83 -3.15
C LEU A 161 3.58 -11.37 -3.44
N MET A 162 3.89 -11.06 -4.70
CA MET A 162 5.21 -10.56 -5.12
C MET A 162 5.56 -9.24 -4.43
N HIS A 163 4.65 -8.26 -4.42
CA HIS A 163 4.92 -6.97 -3.80
C HIS A 163 5.05 -7.09 -2.28
N LYS A 164 4.22 -7.93 -1.63
CA LYS A 164 4.36 -8.20 -0.19
C LYS A 164 5.71 -8.82 0.14
N GLU A 165 6.21 -9.73 -0.68
CA GLU A 165 7.51 -10.33 -0.47
C GLU A 165 8.64 -9.32 -0.69
N ASN A 166 8.55 -8.48 -1.72
CA ASN A 166 9.50 -7.39 -1.94
C ASN A 166 9.54 -6.41 -0.77
N VAL A 167 8.38 -6.02 -0.19
CA VAL A 167 8.33 -5.19 1.03
C VAL A 167 9.01 -5.89 2.21
N ARG A 168 8.78 -7.20 2.42
CA ARG A 168 9.44 -7.94 3.52
C ARG A 168 10.95 -7.95 3.38
N ASN A 169 11.45 -8.11 2.15
CA ASN A 169 12.87 -8.23 1.85
C ASN A 169 13.58 -6.87 1.71
N SER A 170 12.86 -5.75 1.65
CA SER A 170 13.45 -4.41 1.59
C SER A 170 14.29 -4.13 2.83
N LEU A 171 15.45 -3.55 2.65
CA LEU A 171 16.38 -3.17 3.72
C LEU A 171 16.28 -1.68 4.08
N THR A 172 15.67 -0.88 3.22
CA THR A 172 15.54 0.56 3.39
C THR A 172 14.10 1.03 3.14
N ILE A 173 13.74 2.18 3.73
CA ILE A 173 12.44 2.83 3.48
C ILE A 173 12.30 3.22 2.00
N LYS A 174 13.38 3.66 1.37
CA LYS A 174 13.40 4.03 -0.06
C LYS A 174 13.06 2.84 -0.97
N GLU A 175 13.56 1.65 -0.65
CA GLU A 175 13.19 0.43 -1.38
C GLU A 175 11.70 0.11 -1.22
N ILE A 176 11.16 0.24 0.01
CA ILE A 176 9.73 0.06 0.26
C ILE A 176 8.91 1.06 -0.56
N ASP A 177 9.28 2.34 -0.58
CA ASP A 177 8.58 3.37 -1.34
C ASP A 177 8.59 3.07 -2.85
N THR A 178 9.69 2.53 -3.38
CA THR A 178 9.79 2.09 -4.77
C THR A 178 8.82 0.92 -5.06
N VAL A 179 8.76 -0.07 -4.17
CA VAL A 179 7.82 -1.20 -4.29
C VAL A 179 6.37 -0.72 -4.22
N MET A 180 6.07 0.18 -3.28
CA MET A 180 4.72 0.73 -3.13
C MET A 180 4.30 1.61 -4.31
N GLY A 181 5.24 2.36 -4.91
CA GLY A 181 4.99 3.11 -6.13
C GLY A 181 4.58 2.21 -7.30
N SER A 182 5.30 1.10 -7.50
CA SER A 182 4.96 0.13 -8.56
C SER A 182 3.63 -0.60 -8.28
N TRP A 183 3.34 -0.92 -7.02
CA TRP A 183 2.05 -1.46 -6.60
C TRP A 183 0.90 -0.50 -6.91
N GLN A 184 1.05 0.78 -6.56
CA GLN A 184 0.01 1.78 -6.80
C GLN A 184 -0.28 1.98 -8.30
N MET A 185 0.76 1.98 -9.15
CA MET A 185 0.58 2.04 -10.60
C MET A 185 -0.21 0.83 -11.12
N TYR A 186 0.12 -0.37 -10.66
CA TYR A 186 -0.59 -1.59 -11.04
C TYR A 186 -2.08 -1.56 -10.61
N ILE A 187 -2.38 -1.22 -9.35
CA ILE A 187 -3.75 -1.15 -8.85
C ILE A 187 -4.57 -0.08 -9.59
N ASN A 188 -3.98 1.08 -9.89
CA ASN A 188 -4.68 2.13 -10.63
C ASN A 188 -5.01 1.69 -12.06
N ALA A 189 -4.08 1.03 -12.76
CA ALA A 189 -4.33 0.49 -14.10
C ALA A 189 -5.44 -0.56 -14.10
N LEU A 190 -5.44 -1.44 -13.09
CA LEU A 190 -6.45 -2.48 -12.96
C LEU A 190 -7.85 -1.90 -12.62
N LYS A 191 -7.93 -0.88 -11.76
CA LYS A 191 -9.18 -0.16 -11.46
C LYS A 191 -9.78 0.43 -12.74
N GLN A 192 -8.99 1.12 -13.54
CA GLN A 192 -9.44 1.68 -14.82
C GLN A 192 -9.97 0.62 -15.78
N SER A 193 -9.33 -0.54 -15.85
CA SER A 193 -9.78 -1.63 -16.72
C SER A 193 -11.11 -2.24 -16.28
N VAL A 194 -11.34 -2.34 -14.97
CA VAL A 194 -12.60 -2.86 -14.40
C VAL A 194 -13.75 -1.88 -14.54
N GLU A 195 -13.50 -0.56 -14.46
CA GLU A 195 -14.52 0.48 -14.61
C GLU A 195 -14.94 0.71 -16.08
N SER A 196 -14.11 0.29 -17.03
CA SER A 196 -14.33 0.51 -18.47
C SER A 196 -15.14 -0.62 -19.14
N ASN A 197 -15.39 -1.72 -18.45
CA ASN A 197 -16.15 -2.89 -18.90
C ASN A 197 -17.53 -2.96 -18.22
#